data_80571afb51afe6e91cd06a6e6a99af8b
#
_entry.id   80571afb51afe6e91cd06a6e6a99af8b
#
_cell.length_a   1.000
_cell.length_b   1.000
_cell.length_c   1.000
_cell.angle_alpha   90.00
_cell.angle_beta   90.00
_cell.angle_gamma   90.00
#
_symmetry.space_group_name_H-M   'P 1'
#
loop_
_entity.id
_entity.type
_entity.pdbx_description
1 polymer ?
#
loop_
_entity_poly.entity_id
_entity_poly.type
_entity_poly.pdbx_seq_one_letter_code
_entity_poly.pdbx_strand_id
1 'polypeptide(L)'
;MAEMKARYHDARHHCFAWQLGLDGMNYRVNDDGEPSGTAGKPIYGQIRSNELSNILVLVVRYFGGTKLGVSGLINAYKAAAADVLANSKIVERTVNSVISFHFPYESLNDVMKVIKEEAPEIIHQKFDLSCSIILSIRQSR
;
A
#
# COMPACT_ATOMS: atom_id res chain seq x y z
N MET A 1 -13.83 2.06 -4.62
CA MET A 1 -14.26 2.91 -5.76
C MET A 1 -15.77 2.85 -5.99
N ALA A 2 -16.36 1.67 -6.22
CA ALA A 2 -17.81 1.54 -6.47
C ALA A 2 -18.66 2.12 -5.33
N GLU A 3 -18.36 1.81 -4.09
CA GLU A 3 -19.04 2.34 -2.90
C GLU A 3 -19.03 3.88 -2.85
N MET A 4 -17.87 4.50 -3.08
CA MET A 4 -17.74 5.97 -3.04
C MET A 4 -18.47 6.64 -4.20
N LYS A 5 -18.47 6.03 -5.40
CA LYS A 5 -19.28 6.52 -6.52
C LYS A 5 -20.78 6.41 -6.24
N ALA A 6 -21.23 5.35 -5.57
CA ALA A 6 -22.62 5.20 -5.15
C ALA A 6 -23.00 6.22 -4.07
N ARG A 7 -22.14 6.44 -3.08
CA ARG A 7 -22.36 7.38 -1.98
C ARG A 7 -22.40 8.85 -2.41
N TYR A 8 -21.55 9.23 -3.36
CA TYR A 8 -21.42 10.59 -3.90
C TYR A 8 -21.75 10.62 -5.40
N HIS A 9 -22.85 9.98 -5.77
CA HIS A 9 -23.26 9.80 -7.18
C HIS A 9 -23.57 11.09 -7.92
N ASP A 10 -23.90 12.15 -7.19
CA ASP A 10 -24.17 13.52 -7.68
C ASP A 10 -22.92 14.35 -7.91
N ALA A 11 -21.74 13.89 -7.45
CA ALA A 11 -20.47 14.53 -7.74
C ALA A 11 -20.02 14.25 -9.18
N ARG A 12 -19.43 15.26 -9.84
CA ARG A 12 -18.96 15.12 -11.23
C ARG A 12 -17.63 14.40 -11.36
N HIS A 13 -16.76 14.50 -10.34
CA HIS A 13 -15.39 14.02 -10.42
C HIS A 13 -15.03 13.19 -9.19
N HIS A 14 -14.60 11.96 -9.44
CA HIS A 14 -14.09 11.02 -8.43
C HIS A 14 -12.64 10.66 -8.83
N CYS A 15 -11.75 11.62 -8.63
CA CYS A 15 -10.36 11.50 -9.02
C CYS A 15 -9.59 10.68 -8.00
N PHE A 16 -8.64 9.87 -8.45
CA PHE A 16 -7.90 9.00 -7.55
C PHE A 16 -6.47 8.75 -8.00
N ALA A 17 -5.67 8.33 -7.04
CA ALA A 17 -4.39 7.68 -7.27
C ALA A 17 -4.21 6.53 -6.30
N TRP A 18 -3.53 5.48 -6.74
CA TRP A 18 -3.13 4.37 -5.88
C TRP A 18 -1.73 3.90 -6.22
N GLN A 19 -1.07 3.30 -5.24
CA GLN A 19 0.21 2.63 -5.37
C GLN A 19 0.17 1.31 -4.60
N LEU A 20 0.65 0.24 -5.24
CA LEU A 20 0.79 -1.09 -4.64
C LEU A 20 2.26 -1.51 -4.69
N GLY A 21 2.69 -2.28 -3.70
CA GLY A 21 4.07 -2.74 -3.59
C GLY A 21 5.04 -1.64 -3.13
N LEU A 22 6.30 -2.01 -2.91
CA LEU A 22 7.32 -1.14 -2.33
C LEU A 22 8.20 -0.45 -3.37
N ASP A 23 8.22 -0.96 -4.59
CA ASP A 23 9.09 -0.49 -5.68
C ASP A 23 8.57 0.78 -6.37
N GLY A 24 7.32 1.18 -6.08
CA GLY A 24 6.68 2.33 -6.73
C GLY A 24 6.33 2.15 -8.20
N MET A 25 6.51 0.94 -8.75
CA MET A 25 6.29 0.65 -10.18
C MET A 25 4.83 0.36 -10.50
N ASN A 26 4.07 -0.12 -9.52
CA ASN A 26 2.66 -0.49 -9.68
C ASN A 26 1.75 0.60 -9.10
N TYR A 27 1.38 1.56 -9.94
CA TYR A 27 0.51 2.67 -9.55
C TYR A 27 -0.45 3.06 -10.68
N ARG A 28 -1.49 3.78 -10.34
CA ARG A 28 -2.41 4.37 -11.30
C ARG A 28 -2.93 5.72 -10.80
N VAL A 29 -3.14 6.63 -11.74
CA VAL A 29 -3.78 7.92 -11.54
C VAL A 29 -5.00 8.06 -12.44
N ASN A 30 -6.01 8.80 -12.00
CA ASN A 30 -7.21 9.04 -12.79
C ASN A 30 -7.77 10.44 -12.49
N ASP A 31 -8.00 11.21 -13.54
CA ASP A 31 -8.52 12.59 -13.46
C ASP A 31 -10.05 12.64 -13.53
N ASP A 32 -10.74 11.54 -13.85
CA ASP A 32 -12.21 11.38 -13.92
C ASP A 32 -12.94 12.61 -14.50
N GLY A 33 -12.53 13.01 -15.71
CA GLY A 33 -13.11 14.14 -16.46
C GLY A 33 -12.55 15.53 -16.13
N GLU A 34 -11.63 15.65 -15.17
CA GLU A 34 -10.83 16.88 -15.02
C GLU A 34 -9.80 17.01 -16.14
N PRO A 35 -9.29 18.22 -16.42
CA PRO A 35 -8.20 18.38 -17.38
C PRO A 35 -7.02 17.48 -17.06
N SER A 36 -6.39 16.91 -18.08
CA SER A 36 -5.33 15.91 -17.93
C SER A 36 -4.21 16.36 -16.98
N GLY A 37 -3.90 15.55 -15.98
CA GLY A 37 -2.83 15.77 -15.02
C GLY A 37 -3.15 16.79 -13.91
N THR A 38 -4.38 17.31 -13.81
CA THR A 38 -4.74 18.31 -12.80
C THR A 38 -5.27 17.73 -11.49
N ALA A 39 -5.58 16.44 -11.46
CA ALA A 39 -6.14 15.77 -10.29
C ALA A 39 -5.34 14.53 -9.86
N GLY A 40 -5.32 13.49 -10.68
CA GLY A 40 -4.66 12.22 -10.33
C GLY A 40 -3.17 12.35 -10.05
N LYS A 41 -2.43 13.12 -10.85
CA LYS A 41 -0.99 13.37 -10.61
C LYS A 41 -0.72 14.13 -9.31
N PRO A 42 -1.41 15.23 -8.97
CA PRO A 42 -1.28 15.90 -7.68
C PRO A 42 -1.57 14.99 -6.48
N ILE A 43 -2.61 14.13 -6.56
CA ILE A 43 -2.92 13.15 -5.52
C ILE A 43 -1.77 12.15 -5.37
N TYR A 44 -1.27 11.60 -6.48
CA TYR A 44 -0.14 10.67 -6.48
C TYR A 44 1.14 11.30 -5.93
N GLY A 45 1.39 12.57 -6.24
CA GLY A 45 2.50 13.32 -5.68
C GLY A 45 2.50 13.34 -4.15
N GLN A 46 1.32 13.40 -3.51
CA GLN A 46 1.21 13.33 -2.05
C GLN A 46 1.48 11.92 -1.50
N ILE A 47 1.05 10.86 -2.20
CA ILE A 47 1.38 9.48 -1.83
C ILE A 47 2.91 9.30 -1.82
N ARG A 48 3.58 9.76 -2.88
CA ARG A 48 5.04 9.66 -3.01
C ARG A 48 5.81 10.49 -1.99
N SER A 49 5.41 11.73 -1.76
CA SER A 49 6.09 12.63 -0.82
C SER A 49 5.99 12.16 0.64
N ASN A 50 4.98 11.34 0.96
CA ASN A 50 4.83 10.70 2.26
C ASN A 50 5.39 9.26 2.29
N GLU A 51 6.07 8.80 1.23
CA GLU A 51 6.67 7.47 1.10
C GLU A 51 5.69 6.32 1.38
N LEU A 52 4.41 6.50 1.00
CA LEU A 52 3.35 5.54 1.27
C LEU A 52 3.22 4.52 0.14
N SER A 53 2.88 3.29 0.51
CA SER A 53 2.55 2.19 -0.42
C SER A 53 1.31 1.43 0.06
N ASN A 54 0.77 0.58 -0.83
CA ASN A 54 -0.48 -0.17 -0.56
C ASN A 54 -1.63 0.75 -0.13
N ILE A 55 -1.82 1.83 -0.88
CA ILE A 55 -2.76 2.90 -0.58
C ILE A 55 -3.56 3.31 -1.82
N LEU A 56 -4.81 3.67 -1.60
CA LEU A 56 -5.68 4.35 -2.55
C LEU A 56 -6.14 5.67 -1.90
N VAL A 57 -5.91 6.79 -2.59
CA VAL A 57 -6.47 8.10 -2.22
C VAL A 57 -7.48 8.50 -3.27
N LEU A 58 -8.70 8.79 -2.85
CA LEU A 58 -9.81 9.25 -3.66
C LEU A 58 -10.23 10.64 -3.20
N VAL A 59 -10.35 11.58 -4.15
CA VAL A 59 -10.87 12.93 -3.91
C VAL A 59 -12.12 13.12 -4.75
N VAL A 60 -13.22 13.43 -4.08
CA VAL A 60 -14.51 13.73 -4.71
C VAL A 60 -14.67 15.23 -4.81
N ARG A 61 -14.95 15.75 -6.02
CA ARG A 61 -15.14 17.18 -6.22
C ARG A 61 -16.53 17.50 -6.78
N TYR A 62 -17.16 18.46 -6.13
CA TYR A 62 -18.36 19.14 -6.62
C TYR A 62 -17.97 20.44 -7.30
N PHE A 63 -18.63 20.77 -8.40
CA PHE A 63 -18.42 22.07 -9.05
C PHE A 63 -19.19 23.17 -8.29
N GLY A 64 -18.46 24.14 -7.79
CA GLY A 64 -19.02 25.25 -6.99
C GLY A 64 -19.38 26.50 -7.79
N GLY A 65 -19.56 26.42 -9.11
CA GLY A 65 -19.95 27.56 -9.97
C GLY A 65 -18.77 28.40 -10.48
N THR A 66 -17.60 28.34 -9.85
CA THR A 66 -16.39 29.09 -10.26
C THR A 66 -15.34 28.14 -10.84
N LYS A 67 -14.81 28.47 -12.01
CA LYS A 67 -13.71 27.72 -12.63
C LYS A 67 -12.40 28.02 -11.90
N LEU A 68 -11.75 26.98 -11.35
CA LEU A 68 -10.48 27.11 -10.64
C LEU A 68 -9.26 27.31 -11.57
N GLY A 69 -9.40 26.93 -12.82
CA GLY A 69 -8.28 26.86 -13.77
C GLY A 69 -7.33 25.67 -13.46
N VAL A 70 -6.33 25.46 -14.32
CA VAL A 70 -5.39 24.33 -14.20
C VAL A 70 -4.61 24.38 -12.90
N SER A 71 -4.00 25.51 -12.57
CA SER A 71 -3.22 25.67 -11.33
C SER A 71 -4.08 25.56 -10.07
N GLY A 72 -5.30 26.11 -10.10
CA GLY A 72 -6.25 26.01 -8.98
C GLY A 72 -6.69 24.58 -8.74
N LEU A 73 -6.96 23.80 -9.79
CA LEU A 73 -7.29 22.38 -9.67
C LEU A 73 -6.12 21.58 -9.07
N ILE A 74 -4.91 21.75 -9.58
CA ILE A 74 -3.70 21.10 -9.07
C ILE A 74 -3.55 21.36 -7.57
N ASN A 75 -3.66 22.63 -7.15
CA ASN A 75 -3.53 23.00 -5.74
C ASN A 75 -4.66 22.42 -4.88
N ALA A 76 -5.90 22.41 -5.36
CA ALA A 76 -7.04 21.87 -4.64
C ALA A 76 -6.92 20.36 -4.41
N TYR A 77 -6.58 19.58 -5.44
CA TYR A 77 -6.39 18.14 -5.33
C TYR A 77 -5.17 17.78 -4.46
N LYS A 78 -4.07 18.53 -4.60
CA LYS A 78 -2.90 18.40 -3.75
C LYS A 78 -3.24 18.65 -2.28
N ALA A 79 -3.94 19.73 -1.97
CA ALA A 79 -4.33 20.10 -0.61
C ALA A 79 -5.27 19.07 0.01
N ALA A 80 -6.30 18.62 -0.73
CA ALA A 80 -7.23 17.61 -0.26
C ALA A 80 -6.54 16.28 0.05
N ALA A 81 -5.62 15.83 -0.82
CA ALA A 81 -4.85 14.63 -0.59
C ALA A 81 -3.90 14.77 0.62
N ALA A 82 -3.22 15.90 0.76
CA ALA A 82 -2.36 16.18 1.91
C ALA A 82 -3.15 16.17 3.22
N ASP A 83 -4.33 16.77 3.25
CA ASP A 83 -5.18 16.84 4.43
C ASP A 83 -5.67 15.45 4.88
N VAL A 84 -6.18 14.63 3.96
CA VAL A 84 -6.63 13.29 4.31
C VAL A 84 -5.49 12.41 4.81
N LEU A 85 -4.29 12.51 4.24
CA LEU A 85 -3.12 11.76 4.68
C LEU A 85 -2.65 12.19 6.07
N ALA A 86 -2.63 13.50 6.35
CA ALA A 86 -2.26 14.04 7.66
C ALA A 86 -3.23 13.61 8.77
N ASN A 87 -4.51 13.40 8.44
CA ASN A 87 -5.55 12.98 9.39
C ASN A 87 -5.80 11.46 9.39
N SER A 88 -5.05 10.68 8.61
CA SER A 88 -5.19 9.23 8.54
C SER A 88 -4.21 8.51 9.44
N LYS A 89 -4.63 7.35 9.98
CA LYS A 89 -3.73 6.46 10.69
C LYS A 89 -2.87 5.69 9.70
N ILE A 90 -1.60 6.06 9.59
CA ILE A 90 -0.62 5.33 8.79
C ILE A 90 -0.11 4.15 9.62
N VAL A 91 -0.09 2.95 9.02
CA VAL A 91 0.37 1.72 9.64
C VAL A 91 1.65 1.27 8.95
N GLU A 92 2.74 1.19 9.71
CA GLU A 92 3.98 0.59 9.26
C GLU A 92 3.89 -0.93 9.38
N ARG A 93 4.27 -1.63 8.31
CA ARG A 93 4.33 -3.10 8.28
C ARG A 93 5.66 -3.55 7.70
N THR A 94 6.14 -4.67 8.19
CA THR A 94 7.31 -5.35 7.64
C THR A 94 6.90 -6.26 6.49
N VAL A 95 7.75 -6.35 5.47
CA VAL A 95 7.61 -7.36 4.42
C VAL A 95 8.39 -8.57 4.84
N ASN A 96 7.71 -9.70 4.91
CA ASN A 96 8.31 -10.98 5.26
C ASN A 96 8.37 -11.89 4.04
N SER A 97 9.43 -12.67 3.94
CA SER A 97 9.53 -13.81 3.04
C SER A 97 9.13 -15.08 3.78
N VAL A 98 8.38 -15.93 3.11
CA VAL A 98 8.06 -17.28 3.60
C VAL A 98 9.07 -18.25 3.02
N ILE A 99 9.79 -18.95 3.89
CA ILE A 99 10.78 -19.96 3.51
C ILE A 99 10.31 -21.31 4.02
N SER A 100 10.29 -22.30 3.14
CA SER A 100 10.01 -23.70 3.48
C SER A 100 11.25 -24.56 3.21
N PHE A 101 11.63 -25.37 4.15
CA PHE A 101 12.74 -26.31 3.98
C PHE A 101 12.49 -27.65 4.68
N HIS A 102 13.16 -28.68 4.19
CA HIS A 102 13.10 -30.03 4.70
C HIS A 102 14.49 -30.46 5.15
N PHE A 103 14.56 -31.26 6.21
CA PHE A 103 15.82 -31.76 6.75
C PHE A 103 15.60 -33.10 7.46
N PRO A 104 16.63 -33.98 7.56
CA PRO A 104 16.54 -35.24 8.28
C PRO A 104 16.45 -34.99 9.80
N TYR A 105 15.85 -35.94 10.51
CA TYR A 105 15.64 -35.85 11.95
C TYR A 105 16.95 -35.64 12.75
N GLU A 106 18.06 -36.18 12.27
CA GLU A 106 19.37 -36.05 12.92
C GLU A 106 19.81 -34.56 13.00
N SER A 107 19.37 -33.69 12.07
CA SER A 107 19.70 -32.27 12.04
C SER A 107 18.76 -31.41 12.89
N LEU A 108 17.75 -32.02 13.54
CA LEU A 108 16.70 -31.26 14.25
C LEU A 108 17.27 -30.34 15.31
N ASN A 109 18.21 -30.79 16.11
CA ASN A 109 18.79 -29.99 17.21
C ASN A 109 19.53 -28.76 16.69
N ASP A 110 20.30 -28.89 15.60
CA ASP A 110 21.07 -27.78 15.00
C ASP A 110 20.12 -26.76 14.37
N VAL A 111 19.10 -27.23 13.65
CA VAL A 111 18.07 -26.38 13.06
C VAL A 111 17.29 -25.61 14.14
N MET A 112 16.86 -26.30 15.18
CA MET A 112 16.10 -25.65 16.27
C MET A 112 16.97 -24.66 17.07
N LYS A 113 18.29 -24.88 17.16
CA LYS A 113 19.21 -23.93 17.77
C LYS A 113 19.24 -22.63 16.96
N VAL A 114 19.40 -22.69 15.65
CA VAL A 114 19.40 -21.51 14.76
C VAL A 114 18.04 -20.80 14.83
N ILE A 115 16.94 -21.53 14.77
CA ILE A 115 15.59 -20.93 14.89
C ILE A 115 15.42 -20.21 16.22
N LYS A 116 15.95 -20.75 17.32
CA LYS A 116 15.89 -20.11 18.64
C LYS A 116 16.74 -18.84 18.72
N GLU A 117 17.94 -18.86 18.10
CA GLU A 117 18.85 -17.71 18.06
C GLU A 117 18.29 -16.55 17.21
N GLU A 118 17.78 -16.86 16.01
CA GLU A 118 17.27 -15.86 15.06
C GLU A 118 15.80 -15.47 15.32
N ALA A 119 15.09 -16.28 16.12
CA ALA A 119 13.69 -16.08 16.54
C ALA A 119 12.72 -15.69 15.40
N PRO A 120 12.75 -16.37 14.22
CA PRO A 120 11.78 -16.13 13.18
C PRO A 120 10.38 -16.60 13.59
N GLU A 121 9.35 -16.07 12.95
CA GLU A 121 8.00 -16.58 13.12
C GLU A 121 7.85 -17.96 12.47
N ILE A 122 7.47 -18.98 13.24
CA ILE A 122 7.19 -20.33 12.74
C ILE A 122 5.73 -20.38 12.28
N ILE A 123 5.50 -20.52 10.96
CA ILE A 123 4.16 -20.65 10.39
C ILE A 123 3.66 -22.09 10.53
N HIS A 124 4.53 -23.06 10.25
CA HIS A 124 4.22 -24.48 10.33
C HIS A 124 5.47 -25.29 10.62
N GLN A 125 5.30 -26.39 11.36
CA GLN A 125 6.36 -27.36 11.61
C GLN A 125 5.80 -28.78 11.67
N LYS A 126 6.55 -29.72 11.13
CA LYS A 126 6.27 -31.15 11.19
C LYS A 126 7.56 -31.88 11.47
N PHE A 127 7.56 -32.72 12.51
CA PHE A 127 8.70 -33.57 12.91
C PHE A 127 8.33 -35.03 12.70
N ASP A 128 9.06 -35.66 11.78
CA ASP A 128 8.96 -37.08 11.41
C ASP A 128 10.36 -37.51 10.97
N LEU A 129 10.51 -38.68 10.35
CA LEU A 129 11.76 -39.11 9.72
C LEU A 129 12.34 -38.07 8.76
N SER A 130 11.46 -37.36 8.09
CA SER A 130 11.78 -36.12 7.34
C SER A 130 11.04 -34.98 7.99
N CYS A 131 11.80 -34.08 8.60
CA CYS A 131 11.27 -32.86 9.21
C CYS A 131 11.02 -31.74 8.17
N SER A 132 9.99 -30.94 8.40
CA SER A 132 9.72 -29.75 7.58
C SER A 132 9.36 -28.57 8.46
N ILE A 133 9.87 -27.39 8.09
CA ILE A 133 9.56 -26.14 8.76
C ILE A 133 9.26 -25.06 7.72
N ILE A 134 8.24 -24.24 8.00
CA ILE A 134 7.90 -23.05 7.24
C ILE A 134 8.06 -21.86 8.17
N LEU A 135 8.92 -20.94 7.79
CA LEU A 135 9.26 -19.73 8.54
C LEU A 135 8.83 -18.46 7.80
N SER A 136 8.43 -17.45 8.56
CA SER A 136 8.26 -16.09 8.10
C SER A 136 9.47 -15.27 8.57
N ILE A 137 10.26 -14.76 7.63
CA ILE A 137 11.49 -14.02 7.92
C ILE A 137 11.36 -12.62 7.36
N ARG A 138 11.66 -11.61 8.17
CA ARG A 138 11.66 -10.22 7.72
C ARG A 138 12.70 -10.04 6.62
N GLN A 139 12.26 -9.47 5.47
CA GLN A 139 13.21 -9.04 4.45
C GLN A 139 14.03 -7.86 4.97
N SER A 140 15.36 -7.97 4.94
CA SER A 140 16.24 -6.81 5.08
C SER A 140 16.13 -5.96 3.82
N ARG A 141 16.07 -4.64 3.98
CA ARG A 141 16.21 -3.71 2.86
C ARG A 141 17.60 -3.76 2.28
#